data_d2a1b1c0f308fec05af9ffc671c46f4d
#
_entry.id   d2a1b1c0f308fec05af9ffc671c46f4d
#
_cell.length_a   1.000
_cell.length_b   1.000
_cell.length_c   1.000
_cell.angle_alpha   90.00
_cell.angle_beta   90.00
_cell.angle_gamma   90.00
#
_symmetry.space_group_name_H-M   'P 1'
#
loop_
_entity.id
_entity.type
_entity.pdbx_description
1 polymer ?
#
loop_
_entity_poly.entity_id
_entity_poly.type
_entity_poly.pdbx_seq_one_letter_code
_entity_poly.pdbx_strand_id
1 'polypeptide(L)'
;MKQITSCLVACCLATFATAHEPAILDVQVEKSGMSWRVDVTIEHPDTGWDHYADGWEVLDAEGNRLGYRVLHHPHVNEQPFTRSLTNLQIPDGTREIFVKAHCSVDGWSEEPVRVELEP
;
A
#
# COMPACT_ATOMS: atom_id res chain seq x y z
N MET A 1 -32.18 32.22 21.16
CA MET A 1 -31.61 31.93 21.10
C MET A 1 -30.87 31.29 20.88
N LYS A 2 -30.53 31.00 20.71
CA LYS A 2 -29.80 30.47 20.44
C LYS A 2 -28.97 29.83 20.10
N GLN A 3 -28.56 29.54 19.85
CA GLN A 3 -27.75 29.03 19.52
C GLN A 3 -26.99 28.42 19.21
N ILE A 4 -26.56 28.09 18.95
CA ILE A 4 -25.81 27.63 18.60
C ILE A 4 -25.08 27.04 18.30
N THR A 5 -24.68 26.78 18.09
CA THR A 5 -23.93 26.32 17.70
C THR A 5 -23.11 25.78 17.45
N SER A 6 -22.75 25.52 17.23
CA SER A 6 -21.89 25.06 16.88
C SER A 6 -21.15 24.47 16.67
N CYS A 7 -20.82 24.19 16.46
CA CYS A 7 -20.03 23.68 16.16
C CYS A 7 -19.29 23.14 15.87
N LEU A 8 -19.03 23.00 15.64
CA LEU A 8 -18.25 22.60 15.24
C LEU A 8 -17.41 22.13 15.00
N VAL A 9 -17.22 22.05 14.86
CA VAL A 9 -16.46 21.75 14.51
C VAL A 9 -15.65 21.27 14.30
N ALA A 10 -15.41 21.13 14.13
CA ALA A 10 -14.61 20.75 13.80
C ALA A 10 -13.91 20.24 13.76
N CYS A 11 -13.86 20.07 13.76
CA CYS A 11 -13.13 19.62 13.62
C CYS A 11 -12.48 19.05 13.20
N CYS A 12 -12.35 19.01 12.81
CA CYS A 12 -11.74 18.52 12.32
C CYS A 12 -10.80 18.29 12.18
N LEU A 13 -10.52 18.27 12.17
CA LEU A 13 -9.69 18.19 11.97
C LEU A 13 -8.84 17.64 11.96
N ALA A 14 -8.63 17.59 12.02
CA ALA A 14 -7.88 17.21 12.03
C ALA A 14 -7.33 16.40 11.68
N THR A 15 -7.25 16.09 11.56
CA THR A 15 -6.88 15.43 11.26
C THR A 15 -6.00 15.04 10.70
N PHE A 16 -5.66 15.12 10.62
CA PHE A 16 -5.02 15.04 10.03
C PHE A 16 -4.15 14.59 9.67
N ALA A 17 -4.49 14.30 9.56
CA ALA A 17 -3.55 14.29 8.54
C ALA A 17 -2.14 14.00 8.93
N THR A 18 -1.96 13.45 9.99
CA THR A 18 -0.62 13.14 10.46
C THR A 18 -0.10 11.84 9.91
N ALA A 19 -0.98 11.02 9.38
CA ALA A 19 -0.56 9.73 8.89
C ALA A 19 0.16 9.90 7.55
N HIS A 20 1.31 9.26 7.43
CA HIS A 20 2.08 9.23 6.21
C HIS A 20 2.14 7.81 5.68
N GLU A 21 1.01 7.11 5.69
CA GLU A 21 1.03 5.79 5.11
C GLU A 21 1.28 5.89 3.62
N PRO A 22 1.99 4.90 3.08
CA PRO A 22 2.26 4.92 1.65
C PRO A 22 0.97 4.79 0.87
N ALA A 23 0.84 5.60 -0.16
CA ALA A 23 -0.31 5.52 -1.07
C ALA A 23 0.05 4.60 -2.21
N ILE A 24 -0.76 3.58 -2.44
CA ILE A 24 -0.59 2.70 -3.58
C ILE A 24 -1.40 3.29 -4.72
N LEU A 25 -0.72 3.76 -5.76
CA LEU A 25 -1.35 4.43 -6.87
C LEU A 25 -1.79 3.46 -7.96
N ASP A 26 -1.10 2.34 -8.09
CA ASP A 26 -1.37 1.39 -9.15
C ASP A 26 -0.80 0.03 -8.80
N VAL A 27 -1.50 -1.02 -9.22
CA VAL A 27 -1.03 -2.40 -9.08
C VAL A 27 -1.28 -3.09 -10.41
N GLN A 28 -0.21 -3.62 -11.02
CA GLN A 28 -0.30 -4.39 -12.25
C GLN A 28 0.07 -5.82 -11.93
N VAL A 29 -0.74 -6.78 -12.39
CA VAL A 29 -0.52 -8.20 -12.10
C VAL A 29 -0.50 -8.95 -13.40
N GLU A 30 0.54 -9.76 -13.60
CA GLU A 30 0.70 -10.48 -14.85
C GLU A 30 1.16 -11.91 -14.57
N LYS A 31 0.47 -12.87 -15.19
CA LYS A 31 0.88 -14.25 -15.08
C LYS A 31 2.04 -14.49 -16.03
N SER A 32 3.06 -15.18 -15.53
CA SER A 32 4.27 -15.46 -16.30
C SER A 32 4.60 -16.94 -16.10
N GLY A 33 4.17 -17.76 -17.04
CA GLY A 33 4.33 -19.19 -16.90
C GLY A 33 3.50 -19.71 -15.73
N MET A 34 4.18 -20.33 -14.78
CA MET A 34 3.50 -20.88 -13.61
C MET A 34 3.59 -19.96 -12.40
N SER A 35 4.13 -18.76 -12.58
CA SER A 35 4.25 -17.81 -11.48
C SER A 35 3.63 -16.49 -11.91
N TRP A 36 3.71 -15.50 -11.02
CA TRP A 36 3.09 -14.19 -11.23
C TRP A 36 4.09 -13.08 -10.98
N ARG A 37 3.88 -11.98 -11.66
CA ARG A 37 4.63 -10.75 -11.45
C ARG A 37 3.66 -9.68 -10.98
N VAL A 38 4.03 -8.95 -9.94
CA VAL A 38 3.22 -7.86 -9.39
C VAL A 38 4.07 -6.60 -9.39
N ASP A 39 3.59 -5.56 -10.05
CA ASP A 39 4.25 -4.25 -10.09
C ASP A 39 3.40 -3.29 -9.27
N VAL A 40 4.00 -2.66 -8.26
CA VAL A 40 3.27 -1.75 -7.38
C VAL A 40 3.90 -0.37 -7.48
N THR A 41 3.06 0.63 -7.72
CA THR A 41 3.48 2.03 -7.76
C THR A 41 3.05 2.68 -6.46
N ILE A 42 4.03 3.28 -5.78
CA ILE A 42 3.82 3.83 -4.44
C ILE A 42 4.23 5.30 -4.43
N GLU A 43 3.49 6.08 -3.66
CA GLU A 43 3.86 7.46 -3.35
C GLU A 43 3.89 7.61 -1.85
N HIS A 44 4.99 8.14 -1.34
CA HIS A 44 5.18 8.35 0.09
C HIS A 44 6.27 9.42 0.27
N PRO A 45 6.07 10.38 1.18
CA PRO A 45 7.07 11.44 1.36
C PRO A 45 8.26 10.93 2.17
N ASP A 46 9.09 10.10 1.53
CA ASP A 46 10.31 9.60 2.16
C ASP A 46 11.23 10.77 2.48
N THR A 47 11.73 10.81 3.72
CA THR A 47 12.67 11.87 4.11
C THR A 47 14.09 11.36 4.25
N GLY A 48 14.27 10.05 4.35
CA GLY A 48 15.56 9.42 4.53
C GLY A 48 15.37 8.10 5.25
N TRP A 49 16.46 7.58 5.78
CA TRP A 49 16.44 6.26 6.41
C TRP A 49 15.57 6.21 7.67
N ASP A 50 15.28 7.35 8.26
CA ASP A 50 14.45 7.38 9.47
C ASP A 50 12.94 7.43 9.17
N HIS A 51 12.55 7.65 7.93
CA HIS A 51 11.12 7.65 7.57
C HIS A 51 10.97 7.41 6.07
N TYR A 52 10.63 6.19 5.71
CA TYR A 52 10.47 5.85 4.29
C TYR A 52 9.55 4.64 4.15
N ALA A 53 9.01 4.48 2.94
CA ALA A 53 8.25 3.28 2.60
C ALA A 53 9.25 2.15 2.43
N ASP A 54 9.14 1.10 3.28
CA ASP A 54 10.18 0.08 3.34
C ASP A 54 9.70 -1.30 2.89
N GLY A 55 8.48 -1.42 2.41
CA GLY A 55 8.04 -2.69 1.88
C GLY A 55 6.58 -2.69 1.47
N TRP A 56 6.18 -3.75 0.79
CA TRP A 56 4.78 -4.01 0.52
C TRP A 56 4.56 -5.52 0.42
N GLU A 57 3.32 -5.92 0.67
CA GLU A 57 2.98 -7.34 0.71
C GLU A 57 1.77 -7.63 -0.15
N VAL A 58 1.68 -8.89 -0.57
CA VAL A 58 0.53 -9.41 -1.30
C VAL A 58 -0.14 -10.43 -0.40
N LEU A 59 -1.45 -10.27 -0.21
CA LEU A 59 -2.24 -11.14 0.66
C LEU A 59 -3.35 -11.81 -0.14
N ASP A 60 -3.78 -12.98 0.35
CA ASP A 60 -4.99 -13.60 -0.19
C ASP A 60 -6.22 -13.05 0.55
N ALA A 61 -7.40 -13.56 0.19
CA ALA A 61 -8.64 -13.04 0.75
C ALA A 61 -8.80 -13.35 2.23
N GLU A 62 -8.06 -14.32 2.76
CA GLU A 62 -8.10 -14.66 4.18
C GLU A 62 -7.03 -13.91 4.97
N GLY A 63 -6.27 -13.05 4.30
CA GLY A 63 -5.23 -12.28 4.98
C GLY A 63 -3.89 -12.98 5.08
N ASN A 64 -3.74 -14.12 4.42
CA ASN A 64 -2.46 -14.83 4.43
C ASN A 64 -1.50 -14.19 3.44
N ARG A 65 -0.26 -14.00 3.86
CA ARG A 65 0.75 -13.39 3.00
C ARG A 65 1.19 -14.36 1.92
N LEU A 66 1.07 -13.93 0.66
CA LEU A 66 1.57 -14.68 -0.48
C LEU A 66 2.96 -14.24 -0.88
N GLY A 67 3.31 -12.99 -0.64
CA GLY A 67 4.62 -12.49 -0.96
C GLY A 67 4.90 -11.15 -0.31
N TYR A 68 6.18 -10.78 -0.30
CA TYR A 68 6.63 -9.54 0.33
C TYR A 68 7.77 -8.95 -0.48
N ARG A 69 7.69 -7.66 -0.76
CA ARG A 69 8.73 -6.94 -1.47
C ARG A 69 9.39 -5.97 -0.51
N VAL A 70 10.67 -6.21 -0.21
CA VAL A 70 11.44 -5.29 0.60
C VAL A 70 11.86 -4.10 -0.25
N LEU A 71 11.67 -2.91 0.25
CA LEU A 71 12.15 -1.69 -0.39
C LEU A 71 13.41 -1.29 0.37
N HIS A 72 14.55 -1.42 -0.29
CA HIS A 72 15.85 -1.46 0.38
C HIS A 72 16.40 -0.09 0.75
N HIS A 73 15.80 1.00 0.25
CA HIS A 73 16.31 2.33 0.54
C HIS A 73 15.22 3.38 0.31
N PRO A 74 15.40 4.57 0.90
CA PRO A 74 14.44 5.65 0.70
C PRO A 74 14.45 6.16 -0.75
N HIS A 75 13.30 6.68 -1.17
CA HIS A 75 13.15 7.27 -2.50
C HIS A 75 12.79 8.74 -2.33
N VAL A 76 13.74 9.53 -1.83
CA VAL A 76 13.47 10.92 -1.48
C VAL A 76 13.15 11.76 -2.71
N ASN A 77 13.88 11.54 -3.78
CA ASN A 77 13.75 12.38 -4.99
C ASN A 77 13.08 11.65 -6.15
N GLU A 78 12.59 10.44 -5.92
CA GLU A 78 11.92 9.66 -6.96
C GLU A 78 10.53 9.29 -6.44
N GLN A 79 9.55 10.12 -6.78
CA GLN A 79 8.18 9.87 -6.36
C GLN A 79 7.24 10.22 -7.50
N PRO A 80 6.25 9.40 -7.81
CA PRO A 80 6.10 8.04 -7.30
C PRO A 80 7.12 7.09 -7.90
N PHE A 81 7.21 5.91 -7.31
CA PHE A 81 8.14 4.92 -7.82
C PHE A 81 7.44 3.57 -7.91
N THR A 82 7.94 2.71 -8.81
CA THR A 82 7.35 1.39 -9.07
C THR A 82 8.40 0.32 -8.81
N ARG A 83 8.00 -0.72 -8.07
CA ARG A 83 8.87 -1.87 -7.84
C ARG A 83 8.09 -3.15 -8.05
N SER A 84 8.79 -4.23 -8.33
CA SER A 84 8.18 -5.48 -8.77
C SER A 84 8.51 -6.62 -7.84
N LEU A 85 7.59 -7.57 -7.76
CA LEU A 85 7.81 -8.85 -7.13
C LEU A 85 7.59 -9.89 -8.20
N THR A 86 8.61 -10.71 -8.47
CA THR A 86 8.53 -11.73 -9.52
C THR A 86 8.52 -13.11 -8.88
N ASN A 87 8.17 -14.11 -9.68
CA ASN A 87 8.13 -15.49 -9.22
C ASN A 87 7.21 -15.70 -8.04
N LEU A 88 6.14 -14.93 -7.99
CA LEU A 88 5.17 -15.05 -6.91
C LEU A 88 4.26 -16.24 -7.17
N GLN A 89 4.07 -17.07 -6.14
CA GLN A 89 3.18 -18.21 -6.25
C GLN A 89 1.83 -17.83 -5.72
N ILE A 90 0.84 -17.86 -6.60
CA ILE A 90 -0.55 -17.61 -6.22
C ILE A 90 -1.31 -18.90 -6.45
N PRO A 91 -1.99 -19.42 -5.44
CA PRO A 91 -2.69 -20.71 -5.60
C PRO A 91 -3.69 -20.68 -6.74
N ASP A 92 -3.78 -21.81 -7.44
CA ASP A 92 -4.76 -21.94 -8.50
C ASP A 92 -6.16 -21.67 -7.97
N GLY A 93 -6.96 -20.98 -8.76
CA GLY A 93 -8.32 -20.66 -8.38
C GLY A 93 -8.47 -19.38 -7.58
N THR A 94 -7.37 -18.73 -7.26
CA THR A 94 -7.42 -17.44 -6.57
C THR A 94 -8.03 -16.40 -7.51
N ARG A 95 -9.06 -15.70 -7.02
CA ARG A 95 -9.78 -14.71 -7.83
C ARG A 95 -9.41 -13.30 -7.50
N GLU A 96 -8.78 -13.07 -6.35
CA GLU A 96 -8.42 -11.72 -5.94
C GLU A 96 -7.25 -11.77 -4.98
N ILE A 97 -6.46 -10.72 -5.01
CA ILE A 97 -5.37 -10.53 -4.06
C ILE A 97 -5.48 -9.12 -3.50
N PHE A 98 -4.75 -8.87 -2.43
CA PHE A 98 -4.77 -7.59 -1.74
C PHE A 98 -3.35 -7.14 -1.51
N VAL A 99 -3.08 -5.84 -1.72
CA VAL A 99 -1.74 -5.29 -1.57
C VAL A 99 -1.78 -4.23 -0.48
N LYS A 100 -0.84 -4.32 0.45
CA LYS A 100 -0.66 -3.32 1.51
C LYS A 100 0.78 -2.86 1.50
N ALA A 101 1.00 -1.59 1.82
CA ALA A 101 2.32 -1.02 1.86
C ALA A 101 2.69 -0.64 3.29
N HIS A 102 3.98 -0.60 3.56
CA HIS A 102 4.50 -0.39 4.91
C HIS A 102 5.42 0.81 4.95
N CYS A 103 5.24 1.63 5.99
CA CYS A 103 6.11 2.77 6.28
C CYS A 103 6.92 2.44 7.53
N SER A 104 8.20 2.76 7.51
CA SER A 104 9.11 2.42 8.61
C SER A 104 8.70 3.05 9.93
N VAL A 105 7.93 4.14 9.90
CA VAL A 105 7.47 4.83 11.10
C VAL A 105 6.02 4.52 11.40
N ASP A 106 5.15 4.64 10.40
CA ASP A 106 3.71 4.56 10.60
C ASP A 106 3.13 3.17 10.42
N GLY A 107 3.93 2.20 9.96
CA GLY A 107 3.50 0.83 9.83
C GLY A 107 2.72 0.57 8.56
N TRP A 108 1.85 -0.43 8.62
CA TRP A 108 1.07 -0.87 7.47
C TRP A 108 -0.04 0.11 7.13
N SER A 109 -0.27 0.31 5.85
CA SER A 109 -1.43 1.05 5.40
C SER A 109 -2.69 0.32 5.86
N GLU A 110 -3.75 1.07 6.19
CA GLU A 110 -4.95 0.46 6.74
C GLU A 110 -5.81 -0.20 5.67
N GLU A 111 -5.93 0.47 4.52
CA GLU A 111 -6.80 0.00 3.47
C GLU A 111 -5.99 -0.75 2.42
N PRO A 112 -6.23 -2.05 2.27
CA PRO A 112 -5.55 -2.79 1.21
C PRO A 112 -6.15 -2.45 -0.15
N VAL A 113 -5.33 -2.58 -1.18
CA VAL A 113 -5.81 -2.42 -2.55
C VAL A 113 -6.19 -3.80 -3.06
N ARG A 114 -7.45 -3.94 -3.44
CA ARG A 114 -7.97 -5.20 -3.96
C ARG A 114 -7.74 -5.26 -5.46
N VAL A 115 -7.24 -6.39 -5.92
CA VAL A 115 -6.97 -6.61 -7.33
C VAL A 115 -7.64 -7.90 -7.76
N GLU A 116 -8.46 -7.83 -8.79
CA GLU A 116 -9.09 -9.03 -9.35
C GLU A 116 -8.14 -9.69 -10.32
N LEU A 117 -8.05 -11.01 -10.27
CA LEU A 117 -7.22 -11.78 -11.16
C LEU A 117 -8.06 -12.35 -12.28
N GLU A 118 -7.53 -12.25 -13.50
CA GLU A 118 -8.15 -12.88 -14.64
C GLU A 118 -7.75 -14.35 -14.67
N PRO A 119 -8.70 -15.26 -14.87
CA PRO A 119 -8.37 -16.68 -14.93
C PRO A 119 -7.55 -17.03 -16.16
#